data_351d31ff7ba05daa0be44cfaf22b20bc
#
_entry.id   351d31ff7ba05daa0be44cfaf22b20bc
#
_cell.length_a   1.000
_cell.length_b   1.000
_cell.length_c   1.000
_cell.angle_alpha   90.00
_cell.angle_beta   90.00
_cell.angle_gamma   90.00
#
_symmetry.space_group_name_H-M   'P 1'
#
loop_
_entity.id
_entity.type
_entity.pdbx_description
1 polymer ?
#
loop_
_entity_poly.entity_id
_entity_poly.type
_entity_poly.pdbx_seq_one_letter_code
_entity_poly.pdbx_strand_id
1 'polypeptide(L)'
;MSLTLKQIEKISKALGDMSRLKILHYLSDQGGCGDCSSLQDVIDLAQPSISHHVKILLEAELINGEKEGRNYRYTLNFGVMNEYIDSLRMLEGKEKMLEG
;
A
#
# COMPACT_ATOMS: atom_id res chain seq x y z
N MET A 1 -10.28 11.25 9.81
CA MET A 1 -9.06 11.55 10.54
C MET A 1 -7.90 11.76 9.60
N SER A 2 -7.11 12.79 9.85
CA SER A 2 -6.02 13.12 8.95
C SER A 2 -4.74 12.38 9.32
N LEU A 3 -3.95 12.04 8.31
CA LEU A 3 -2.64 11.46 8.52
C LEU A 3 -1.65 12.54 8.96
N THR A 4 -0.70 12.16 9.81
CA THR A 4 0.40 13.06 10.16
C THR A 4 1.39 13.13 9.00
N LEU A 5 2.23 14.16 8.98
CA LEU A 5 3.26 14.27 7.96
C LEU A 5 4.20 13.07 7.98
N LYS A 6 4.48 12.55 9.17
CA LYS A 6 5.33 11.38 9.31
C LYS A 6 4.70 10.14 8.68
N GLN A 7 3.40 9.98 8.85
CA GLN A 7 2.67 8.88 8.23
C GLN A 7 2.65 9.03 6.71
N ILE A 8 2.45 10.26 6.23
CA ILE A 8 2.47 10.55 4.79
C ILE A 8 3.84 10.22 4.21
N GLU A 9 4.91 10.59 4.90
CA GLU A 9 6.26 10.27 4.46
C GLU A 9 6.46 8.75 4.36
N LYS A 10 6.03 8.03 5.38
CA LYS A 10 6.17 6.58 5.43
C LYS A 10 5.44 5.92 4.27
N ILE A 11 4.22 6.36 4.00
CA ILE A 11 3.44 5.84 2.88
C ILE A 11 4.13 6.16 1.55
N SER A 12 4.60 7.39 1.42
CA SER A 12 5.28 7.83 0.19
C SER A 12 6.53 6.99 -0.10
N LYS A 13 7.29 6.68 0.94
CA LYS A 13 8.46 5.83 0.79
C LYS A 13 8.08 4.40 0.41
N ALA A 14 7.01 3.88 1.00
CA ALA A 14 6.53 2.55 0.68
C ALA A 14 6.08 2.46 -0.77
N LEU A 15 5.49 3.50 -1.30
CA LEU A 15 5.02 3.54 -2.68
C LEU A 15 6.13 3.78 -3.70
N GLY A 16 7.30 4.18 -3.24
CA GLY A 16 8.41 4.53 -4.14
C GLY A 16 9.25 3.35 -4.60
N ASP A 17 8.66 2.18 -4.77
CA ASP A 17 9.37 0.99 -5.20
C ASP A 17 8.51 0.17 -6.16
N MET A 18 9.10 -0.24 -7.27
CA MET A 18 8.37 -0.97 -8.31
C MET A 18 7.77 -2.29 -7.81
N SER A 19 8.53 -3.04 -7.01
CA SER A 19 8.02 -4.32 -6.49
C SER A 19 6.85 -4.13 -5.56
N ARG A 20 6.90 -3.10 -4.73
CA ARG A 20 5.79 -2.81 -3.83
C ARG A 20 4.55 -2.33 -4.58
N LEU A 21 4.73 -1.55 -5.65
CA LEU A 21 3.62 -1.15 -6.48
C LEU A 21 2.97 -2.36 -7.15
N LYS A 22 3.76 -3.33 -7.59
CA LYS A 22 3.25 -4.57 -8.18
C LYS A 22 2.41 -5.35 -7.18
N ILE A 23 2.87 -5.41 -5.92
CA ILE A 23 2.11 -6.08 -4.86
C ILE A 23 0.75 -5.43 -4.68
N LEU A 24 0.72 -4.09 -4.60
CA LEU A 24 -0.53 -3.36 -4.42
C LEU A 24 -1.47 -3.56 -5.59
N HIS A 25 -0.95 -3.52 -6.81
CA HIS A 25 -1.77 -3.75 -8.00
C HIS A 25 -2.33 -5.17 -8.04
N TYR A 26 -1.51 -6.16 -7.64
CA TYR A 26 -1.98 -7.53 -7.58
C TYR A 26 -3.14 -7.66 -6.59
N LEU A 27 -2.99 -7.08 -5.39
CA LEU A 27 -4.05 -7.14 -4.39
C LEU A 27 -5.32 -6.44 -4.88
N SER A 28 -5.16 -5.33 -5.58
CA SER A 28 -6.30 -4.61 -6.16
C SER A 28 -7.02 -5.48 -7.20
N ASP A 29 -6.26 -6.18 -8.03
CA ASP A 29 -6.83 -7.06 -9.05
C ASP A 29 -7.58 -8.24 -8.45
N GLN A 30 -7.20 -8.64 -7.24
CA GLN A 30 -7.86 -9.73 -6.51
C GLN A 30 -9.00 -9.22 -5.63
N GLY A 31 -9.56 -8.07 -5.96
CA GLY A 31 -10.64 -7.49 -5.17
C GLY A 31 -10.19 -6.89 -3.86
N GLY A 32 -8.92 -6.55 -3.76
CA GLY A 32 -8.33 -5.97 -2.56
C GLY A 32 -7.75 -6.98 -1.59
N CYS A 33 -7.65 -8.23 -2.00
CA CYS A 33 -7.26 -9.32 -1.11
C CYS A 33 -6.43 -10.37 -1.85
N GLY A 34 -5.39 -10.90 -1.19
CA GLY A 34 -4.56 -11.95 -1.77
C GLY A 34 -3.68 -12.60 -0.70
N ASP A 35 -3.02 -13.69 -1.07
CA ASP A 35 -2.11 -14.38 -0.16
C ASP A 35 -0.65 -14.28 -0.60
N CYS A 36 0.25 -14.61 0.32
CA CYS A 36 1.69 -14.46 0.11
C CYS A 36 2.24 -15.40 -0.95
N SER A 37 1.71 -16.62 -1.04
CA SER A 37 2.21 -17.58 -2.01
C SER A 37 1.86 -17.16 -3.44
N SER A 38 0.70 -16.55 -3.64
CA SER A 38 0.31 -16.05 -4.95
C SER A 38 1.17 -14.85 -5.37
N LEU A 39 1.62 -14.05 -4.42
CA LEU A 39 2.49 -12.92 -4.70
C LEU A 39 3.81 -13.36 -5.32
N GLN A 40 4.34 -14.48 -4.87
CA GLN A 40 5.60 -15.00 -5.39
C GLN A 40 5.50 -15.36 -6.87
N ASP A 41 4.34 -15.82 -7.31
CA ASP A 41 4.11 -16.19 -8.70
C ASP A 41 4.01 -14.94 -9.61
N VAL A 42 3.48 -13.85 -9.07
CA VAL A 42 3.26 -12.63 -9.83
C VAL A 42 4.50 -11.74 -9.86
N ILE A 43 5.22 -11.73 -8.76
CA ILE A 43 6.42 -10.90 -8.60
C ILE A 43 7.61 -11.83 -8.58
N ASP A 44 8.36 -11.85 -9.64
CA ASP A 44 9.50 -12.74 -9.80
C ASP A 44 10.65 -12.36 -8.85
N LEU A 45 10.43 -12.58 -7.56
CA LEU A 45 11.39 -12.29 -6.51
C LEU A 45 11.49 -13.46 -5.55
N ALA A 46 12.63 -13.58 -4.88
CA ALA A 46 12.82 -14.57 -3.84
C ALA A 46 11.91 -14.26 -2.64
N GLN A 47 11.49 -15.30 -1.93
CA GLN A 47 10.60 -15.17 -0.79
C GLN A 47 11.07 -14.16 0.27
N PRO A 48 12.37 -14.11 0.65
CA PRO A 48 12.82 -13.10 1.61
C PRO A 48 12.61 -11.68 1.13
N SER A 49 12.77 -11.42 -0.17
CA SER A 49 12.56 -10.08 -0.75
C SER A 49 11.09 -9.69 -0.70
N ILE A 50 10.20 -10.63 -1.00
CA ILE A 50 8.76 -10.41 -0.93
C ILE A 50 8.37 -10.09 0.50
N SER A 51 8.86 -10.87 1.47
CA SER A 51 8.57 -10.64 2.88
C SER A 51 9.02 -9.26 3.34
N HIS A 52 10.16 -8.80 2.85
CA HIS A 52 10.68 -7.47 3.16
C HIS A 52 9.74 -6.37 2.64
N HIS A 53 9.30 -6.49 1.39
CA HIS A 53 8.39 -5.52 0.80
C HIS A 53 7.03 -5.51 1.48
N VAL A 54 6.52 -6.69 1.80
CA VAL A 54 5.25 -6.82 2.52
C VAL A 54 5.34 -6.17 3.89
N LYS A 55 6.45 -6.36 4.58
CA LYS A 55 6.67 -5.75 5.89
C LYS A 55 6.60 -4.22 5.82
N ILE A 56 7.24 -3.65 4.81
CA ILE A 56 7.23 -2.20 4.62
C ILE A 56 5.80 -1.70 4.38
N LEU A 57 5.03 -2.42 3.56
CA LEU A 57 3.65 -2.06 3.29
C LEU A 57 2.77 -2.16 4.53
N LEU A 58 3.01 -3.19 5.35
CA LEU A 58 2.28 -3.35 6.61
C LEU A 58 2.60 -2.21 7.57
N GLU A 59 3.86 -1.84 7.69
CA GLU A 59 4.29 -0.76 8.58
C GLU A 59 3.73 0.59 8.14
N ALA A 60 3.55 0.77 6.85
CA ALA A 60 2.92 1.98 6.31
C ALA A 60 1.39 1.92 6.40
N GLU A 61 0.84 0.80 6.86
CA GLU A 61 -0.60 0.56 7.00
C GLU A 61 -1.36 0.63 5.67
N LEU A 62 -0.65 0.42 4.56
CA LEU A 62 -1.29 0.36 3.25
C LEU A 62 -2.00 -0.96 3.02
N ILE A 63 -1.57 -2.00 3.73
CA ILE A 63 -2.21 -3.30 3.69
C ILE A 63 -2.37 -3.81 5.12
N ASN A 64 -3.32 -4.72 5.30
CA ASN A 64 -3.52 -5.44 6.55
C ASN A 64 -3.19 -6.90 6.31
N GLY A 65 -2.70 -7.58 7.35
CA GLY A 65 -2.39 -9.00 7.27
C GLY A 65 -3.18 -9.77 8.30
N GLU A 66 -3.74 -10.89 7.89
CA GLU A 66 -4.43 -11.81 8.78
C GLU A 66 -3.88 -13.21 8.57
N LYS A 67 -3.68 -13.91 9.67
CA LYS A 67 -3.21 -15.28 9.62
C LYS A 67 -4.40 -16.23 9.42
N GLU A 68 -4.32 -17.03 8.37
CA GLU A 68 -5.31 -18.08 8.10
C GLU A 68 -4.59 -19.42 8.05
N GLY A 69 -4.68 -20.20 9.12
CA GLY A 69 -3.94 -21.45 9.22
C GLY A 69 -2.44 -21.21 9.14
N ARG A 70 -1.80 -21.71 8.11
CA ARG A 70 -0.35 -21.54 7.90
C ARG A 70 -0.02 -20.39 6.97
N ASN A 71 -1.04 -19.78 6.37
CA ASN A 71 -0.85 -18.73 5.39
C ASN A 71 -1.25 -17.38 5.97
N TYR A 72 -0.73 -16.32 5.34
CA TYR A 72 -1.17 -14.97 5.62
C TYR A 72 -1.98 -14.47 4.45
N ARG A 73 -3.07 -13.80 4.77
CA ARG A 73 -3.90 -13.15 3.78
C ARG A 73 -3.75 -11.65 3.95
N TYR A 74 -3.50 -10.97 2.85
CA TYR A 74 -3.30 -9.52 2.84
C TYR A 74 -4.45 -8.83 2.16
N THR A 75 -4.87 -7.69 2.73
CA THR A 75 -5.94 -6.88 2.17
C THR A 75 -5.48 -5.44 2.08
N LEU A 76 -5.94 -4.75 1.04
CA LEU A 76 -5.66 -3.32 0.91
C LEU A 76 -6.42 -2.55 1.97
N ASN A 77 -5.75 -1.57 2.56
CA ASN A 77 -6.38 -0.68 3.53
C ASN A 77 -6.90 0.55 2.78
N PHE A 78 -8.12 0.45 2.28
CA PHE A 78 -8.72 1.53 1.50
C PHE A 78 -8.89 2.81 2.30
N GLY A 79 -9.11 2.70 3.61
CA GLY A 79 -9.25 3.86 4.47
C GLY A 79 -7.98 4.70 4.48
N VAL A 80 -6.84 4.05 4.73
CA VAL A 80 -5.56 4.74 4.74
C VAL A 80 -5.20 5.25 3.36
N MET A 81 -5.45 4.46 2.32
CA MET A 81 -5.18 4.87 0.96
C MET A 81 -5.96 6.13 0.59
N ASN A 82 -7.24 6.18 0.96
CA ASN A 82 -8.07 7.34 0.68
C ASN A 82 -7.60 8.58 1.45
N GLU A 83 -7.20 8.40 2.71
CA GLU A 83 -6.66 9.51 3.49
C GLU A 83 -5.36 10.05 2.87
N TYR A 84 -4.54 9.17 2.37
CA TYR A 84 -3.30 9.56 1.70
C TYR A 84 -3.60 10.36 0.43
N ILE A 85 -4.52 9.88 -0.38
CA ILE A 85 -4.93 10.57 -1.61
C ILE A 85 -5.48 11.94 -1.28
N ASP A 86 -6.33 12.03 -0.25
CA ASP A 86 -6.89 13.30 0.18
C ASP A 86 -5.83 14.27 0.66
N SER A 87 -4.80 13.77 1.36
CA SER A 87 -3.71 14.63 1.82
C SER A 87 -2.94 15.23 0.64
N LEU A 88 -2.78 14.47 -0.43
CA LEU A 88 -2.15 14.99 -1.65
C LEU A 88 -3.04 15.99 -2.37
N ARG A 89 -4.34 15.76 -2.36
CA ARG A 89 -5.30 16.67 -2.96
C ARG A 89 -5.31 18.03 -2.29
N MET A 90 -5.04 18.07 -1.01
CA MET A 90 -4.97 19.33 -0.29
C MET A 90 -3.84 20.23 -0.79
N LEU A 91 -2.78 19.64 -1.32
CA LEU A 91 -1.71 20.42 -1.93
C LEU A 91 -2.18 21.06 -3.25
N GLU A 92 -3.00 20.34 -3.98
CA GLU A 92 -3.56 20.79 -5.25
C GLU A 92 -4.70 21.78 -5.07
N GLY A 93 -5.48 21.61 -4.04
CA GLY A 93 -6.68 22.38 -3.82
C GLY A 93 -6.48 23.88 -3.80
N LYS A 94 -5.43 24.34 -3.17
CA LYS A 94 -5.15 25.77 -3.11
C LYS A 94 -4.81 26.35 -4.48
N GLU A 95 -4.09 25.60 -5.26
CA GLU A 95 -3.73 26.01 -6.59
C GLU A 95 -4.95 26.13 -7.50
N LYS A 96 -5.87 25.20 -7.38
CA LYS A 96 -7.10 25.24 -8.12
C LYS A 96 -7.91 26.50 -7.80
N MET A 97 -7.92 26.87 -6.54
CA MET A 97 -8.62 28.06 -6.13
C MET A 97 -7.99 29.33 -6.71
N LEU A 98 -6.68 29.31 -6.88
CA LEU A 98 -5.98 30.45 -7.46
C LEU A 98 -6.20 30.54 -8.96
N GLU A 99 -6.37 29.44 -9.61
CA GLU A 99 -6.64 29.39 -11.04
C GLU A 99 -8.09 29.73 -11.36
N GLY A 100 -8.94 29.34 -10.47
CA GLY A 100 -10.38 29.46 -10.62
C GLY A 100 -10.84 30.84 -10.55
#